data_a327da419eeeef3e04d1550c37efb3e2
#
_entry.id   a327da419eeeef3e04d1550c37efb3e2
#
_cell.length_a   1.000
_cell.length_b   1.000
_cell.length_c   1.000
_cell.angle_alpha   90.00
_cell.angle_beta   90.00
_cell.angle_gamma   90.00
#
_symmetry.space_group_name_H-M   'P 1'
#
loop_
_entity.id
_entity.type
_entity.pdbx_description
1 polymer ?
#
loop_
_entity_poly.entity_id
_entity_poly.type
_entity_poly.pdbx_seq_one_letter_code
_entity_poly.pdbx_strand_id
1 'polypeptide(L)'
;MSKWSIEKSQNWYNQNNWIVGCNYLPSNAINQLEMFQKETFDAEINKKELSWARQLGFNSVRVYLHDLLWSDSVGFSERLNILLDICASLEIKPLLVLFDDCHRPYPKLGEQPKPVSGVHNSGWKQSPGMAIVNGIHEEQSNNLEIIRLKKFVTEILSNFKDDKRILM
;
A
#
# COMPACT_ATOMS: atom_id res chain seq x y z
N MET A 1 -17.08 -12.38 9.81
CA MET A 1 -17.52 -10.97 9.72
C MET A 1 -18.82 -10.92 8.93
N SER A 2 -19.79 -10.13 9.38
CA SER A 2 -21.03 -9.95 8.64
C SER A 2 -20.85 -8.91 7.54
N LYS A 3 -21.51 -9.11 6.41
CA LYS A 3 -21.61 -8.14 5.32
C LYS A 3 -22.24 -6.84 5.83
N TRP A 4 -21.81 -5.67 5.34
CA TRP A 4 -22.47 -4.41 5.62
C TRP A 4 -23.92 -4.43 5.15
N SER A 5 -24.82 -3.81 5.92
CA SER A 5 -26.18 -3.53 5.43
C SER A 5 -26.14 -2.49 4.30
N ILE A 6 -27.18 -2.48 3.47
CA ILE A 6 -27.34 -1.49 2.40
C ILE A 6 -27.32 -0.08 2.99
N GLU A 7 -28.03 0.14 4.09
CA GLU A 7 -28.07 1.42 4.79
C GLU A 7 -26.67 1.87 5.25
N LYS A 8 -25.87 0.98 5.86
CA LYS A 8 -24.51 1.31 6.28
C LYS A 8 -23.64 1.70 5.10
N SER A 9 -23.73 0.96 4.00
CA SER A 9 -22.97 1.25 2.78
C SER A 9 -23.36 2.59 2.17
N GLN A 10 -24.67 2.88 2.12
CA GLN A 10 -25.20 4.13 1.58
C GLN A 10 -24.81 5.33 2.46
N ASN A 11 -24.88 5.19 3.77
CA ASN A 11 -24.45 6.22 4.71
C ASN A 11 -22.96 6.53 4.58
N TRP A 12 -22.12 5.50 4.44
CA TRP A 12 -20.69 5.70 4.18
C TRP A 12 -20.44 6.45 2.88
N TYR A 13 -21.15 6.07 1.79
CA TYR A 13 -21.03 6.74 0.49
C TYR A 13 -21.45 8.21 0.59
N ASN A 14 -22.57 8.50 1.24
CA ASN A 14 -23.10 9.85 1.37
C ASN A 14 -22.24 10.79 2.26
N GLN A 15 -21.42 10.21 3.16
CA GLN A 15 -20.49 10.96 4.02
C GLN A 15 -19.20 11.34 3.30
N ASN A 16 -18.93 10.77 2.14
CA ASN A 16 -17.73 11.07 1.36
C ASN A 16 -18.10 11.89 0.12
N ASN A 17 -17.32 12.93 -0.16
CA ASN A 17 -17.43 13.64 -1.42
C ASN A 17 -17.13 12.70 -2.60
N TRP A 18 -17.50 13.11 -3.81
CA TRP A 18 -17.12 12.36 -5.01
C TRP A 18 -15.63 12.06 -5.02
N ILE A 19 -15.29 10.77 -5.04
CA ILE A 19 -13.92 10.32 -4.92
C ILE A 19 -13.21 10.47 -6.26
N VAL A 20 -12.14 11.27 -6.27
CA VAL A 20 -11.28 11.52 -7.43
C VAL A 20 -9.84 11.24 -7.03
N GLY A 21 -9.15 10.42 -7.80
CA GLY A 21 -7.77 10.06 -7.47
C GLY A 21 -7.10 9.16 -8.50
N CYS A 22 -5.92 8.70 -8.16
CA CYS A 22 -5.11 7.82 -9.00
C CYS A 22 -4.35 6.78 -8.17
N ASN A 23 -3.68 5.84 -8.84
CA ASN A 23 -2.60 5.07 -8.22
C ASN A 23 -1.45 6.01 -7.91
N TYR A 24 -0.90 5.93 -6.70
CA TYR A 24 0.22 6.75 -6.29
C TYR A 24 1.46 5.90 -6.01
N LEU A 25 2.53 6.30 -6.63
CA LEU A 25 3.89 5.88 -6.38
C LEU A 25 4.76 7.12 -6.60
N PRO A 26 5.65 7.52 -5.66
CA PRO A 26 6.48 8.71 -5.84
C PRO A 26 7.46 8.52 -7.00
N SER A 27 7.82 9.61 -7.67
CA SER A 27 8.64 9.58 -8.89
C SER A 27 10.05 9.04 -8.69
N ASN A 28 10.53 9.00 -7.45
CA ASN A 28 11.82 8.44 -7.08
C ASN A 28 11.78 6.93 -6.75
N ALA A 29 10.61 6.30 -6.82
CA ALA A 29 10.45 4.88 -6.55
C ALA A 29 9.93 4.12 -7.79
N ILE A 30 10.47 2.93 -8.05
CA ILE A 30 10.03 2.07 -9.16
C ILE A 30 8.92 1.09 -8.74
N ASN A 31 8.79 0.86 -7.44
CA ASN A 31 7.80 -0.05 -6.87
C ASN A 31 7.52 0.27 -5.39
N GLN A 32 6.57 -0.48 -4.81
CA GLN A 32 6.15 -0.30 -3.43
C GLN A 32 7.24 -0.63 -2.40
N LEU A 33 8.23 -1.46 -2.73
CA LEU A 33 9.37 -1.72 -1.84
C LEU A 33 10.24 -0.47 -1.75
N GLU A 34 10.63 0.11 -2.89
CA GLU A 34 11.46 1.32 -2.94
C GLU A 34 10.73 2.52 -2.31
N MET A 35 9.40 2.60 -2.48
CA MET A 35 8.59 3.64 -1.84
C MET A 35 8.68 3.61 -0.31
N PHE A 36 8.79 2.42 0.31
CA PHE A 36 8.64 2.28 1.76
C PHE A 36 9.85 1.72 2.50
N GLN A 37 10.93 1.28 1.84
CA GLN A 37 12.16 0.87 2.51
C GLN A 37 12.81 2.06 3.23
N LYS A 38 13.49 1.79 4.34
CA LYS A 38 14.13 2.80 5.20
C LYS A 38 15.11 3.68 4.42
N GLU A 39 15.88 3.06 3.51
CA GLU A 39 16.94 3.69 2.76
C GLU A 39 16.45 4.58 1.63
N THR A 40 15.19 4.41 1.21
CA THR A 40 14.65 5.03 -0.01
C THR A 40 13.37 5.85 0.22
N PHE A 41 12.77 5.73 1.42
CA PHE A 41 11.58 6.50 1.78
C PHE A 41 11.89 8.00 1.83
N ASP A 42 11.14 8.79 1.07
CA ASP A 42 11.31 10.24 0.96
C ASP A 42 9.98 10.97 1.23
N ALA A 43 9.87 11.51 2.45
CA ALA A 43 8.69 12.24 2.89
C ALA A 43 8.49 13.57 2.12
N GLU A 44 9.58 14.23 1.71
CA GLU A 44 9.51 15.52 1.02
C GLU A 44 9.00 15.37 -0.41
N ILE A 45 9.43 14.33 -1.13
CA ILE A 45 8.88 14.01 -2.45
C ILE A 45 7.40 13.64 -2.32
N ASN A 46 7.05 12.77 -1.37
CA ASN A 46 5.65 12.42 -1.13
C ASN A 46 4.78 13.66 -0.88
N LYS A 47 5.21 14.56 -0.01
CA LYS A 47 4.50 15.81 0.30
C LYS A 47 4.35 16.70 -0.94
N LYS A 48 5.41 16.87 -1.69
CA LYS A 48 5.42 17.70 -2.91
C LYS A 48 4.45 17.18 -3.96
N GLU A 49 4.54 15.90 -4.29
CA GLU A 49 3.72 15.30 -5.35
C GLU A 49 2.24 15.18 -4.96
N LEU A 50 1.95 14.82 -3.70
CA LEU A 50 0.59 14.81 -3.20
C LEU A 50 -0.01 16.21 -3.12
N SER A 51 0.80 17.26 -2.89
CA SER A 51 0.32 18.64 -2.97
C SER A 51 -0.11 19.01 -4.40
N TRP A 52 0.59 18.53 -5.42
CA TRP A 52 0.17 18.69 -6.82
C TRP A 52 -1.13 17.93 -7.11
N ALA A 53 -1.26 16.70 -6.62
CA ALA A 53 -2.48 15.92 -6.74
C ALA A 53 -3.67 16.67 -6.12
N ARG A 54 -3.48 17.25 -4.92
CA ARG A 54 -4.51 18.07 -4.27
C ARG A 54 -4.90 19.30 -5.10
N GLN A 55 -3.94 20.01 -5.68
CA GLN A 55 -4.19 21.17 -6.56
C GLN A 55 -4.98 20.79 -7.81
N LEU A 56 -4.84 19.56 -8.30
CA LEU A 56 -5.62 19.00 -9.40
C LEU A 56 -7.03 18.53 -8.98
N GLY A 57 -7.38 18.64 -7.68
CA GLY A 57 -8.69 18.26 -7.15
C GLY A 57 -8.78 16.83 -6.66
N PHE A 58 -7.66 16.10 -6.53
CA PHE A 58 -7.67 14.76 -5.97
C PHE A 58 -7.96 14.79 -4.47
N ASN A 59 -8.82 13.90 -4.03
CA ASN A 59 -9.15 13.68 -2.61
C ASN A 59 -8.88 12.25 -2.15
N SER A 60 -8.36 11.41 -3.04
CA SER A 60 -7.93 10.05 -2.73
C SER A 60 -6.74 9.64 -3.58
N VAL A 61 -5.95 8.71 -3.07
CA VAL A 61 -4.90 7.99 -3.81
C VAL A 61 -4.92 6.52 -3.44
N ARG A 62 -4.62 5.64 -4.39
CA ARG A 62 -4.46 4.21 -4.12
C ARG A 62 -2.99 3.89 -3.92
N VAL A 63 -2.65 3.42 -2.73
CA VAL A 63 -1.29 3.11 -2.30
C VAL A 63 -1.15 1.61 -2.08
N TYR A 64 -0.18 1.00 -2.73
CA TYR A 64 0.12 -0.42 -2.60
C TYR A 64 1.15 -0.65 -1.51
N LEU A 65 0.81 -1.53 -0.58
CA LEU A 65 1.74 -2.03 0.42
C LEU A 65 2.44 -3.28 -0.10
N HIS A 66 3.45 -3.76 0.64
CA HIS A 66 4.13 -5.00 0.31
C HIS A 66 4.44 -5.80 1.58
N ASP A 67 4.10 -7.07 1.59
CA ASP A 67 4.25 -7.95 2.75
C ASP A 67 5.70 -8.10 3.25
N LEU A 68 6.69 -8.03 2.36
CA LEU A 68 8.11 -8.09 2.74
C LEU A 68 8.54 -6.93 3.65
N LEU A 69 7.90 -5.76 3.55
CA LEU A 69 8.20 -4.61 4.40
C LEU A 69 7.87 -4.88 5.88
N TRP A 70 7.03 -5.87 6.16
CA TRP A 70 6.67 -6.27 7.51
C TRP A 70 7.79 -6.98 8.27
N SER A 71 8.91 -7.30 7.62
CA SER A 71 10.15 -7.72 8.28
C SER A 71 10.72 -6.62 9.20
N ASP A 72 10.45 -5.35 8.89
CA ASP A 72 10.68 -4.16 9.74
C ASP A 72 9.33 -3.50 10.06
N SER A 73 8.46 -4.21 10.78
CA SER A 73 7.07 -3.78 11.01
C SER A 73 6.98 -2.44 11.75
N VAL A 74 7.89 -2.14 12.66
CA VAL A 74 7.95 -0.88 13.40
C VAL A 74 8.31 0.27 12.46
N GLY A 75 9.45 0.20 11.79
CA GLY A 75 9.90 1.25 10.89
C GLY A 75 8.97 1.42 9.66
N PHE A 76 8.39 0.32 9.15
CA PHE A 76 7.38 0.44 8.09
C PHE A 76 6.12 1.16 8.59
N SER A 77 5.62 0.83 9.79
CA SER A 77 4.46 1.51 10.38
C SER A 77 4.72 3.00 10.60
N GLU A 78 5.92 3.39 11.02
CA GLU A 78 6.33 4.79 11.16
C GLU A 78 6.28 5.52 9.81
N ARG A 79 6.86 4.93 8.76
CA ARG A 79 6.85 5.52 7.41
C ARG A 79 5.45 5.60 6.82
N LEU A 80 4.62 4.59 7.04
CA LEU A 80 3.22 4.62 6.65
C LEU A 80 2.46 5.74 7.40
N ASN A 81 2.69 5.91 8.70
CA ASN A 81 2.08 7.01 9.46
C ASN A 81 2.51 8.39 8.92
N ILE A 82 3.77 8.57 8.56
CA ILE A 82 4.26 9.82 7.93
C ILE A 82 3.48 10.08 6.62
N LEU A 83 3.32 9.07 5.77
CA LEU A 83 2.55 9.21 4.54
C LEU A 83 1.07 9.55 4.82
N LEU A 84 0.45 8.89 5.81
CA LEU A 84 -0.93 9.17 6.21
C LEU A 84 -1.10 10.59 6.75
N ASP A 85 -0.14 11.10 7.52
CA ASP A 85 -0.14 12.48 8.02
C ASP A 85 0.00 13.49 6.88
N ILE A 86 0.87 13.23 5.90
CA ILE A 86 0.98 14.05 4.68
C ILE A 86 -0.37 14.07 3.95
N CYS A 87 -0.96 12.90 3.69
CA CYS A 87 -2.26 12.80 3.03
C CYS A 87 -3.34 13.57 3.79
N ALA A 88 -3.42 13.39 5.10
CA ALA A 88 -4.41 14.07 5.94
C ALA A 88 -4.24 15.59 5.93
N SER A 89 -3.00 16.11 5.97
CA SER A 89 -2.71 17.55 5.88
C SER A 89 -3.16 18.17 4.56
N LEU A 90 -3.30 17.36 3.51
CA LEU A 90 -3.73 17.74 2.16
C LEU A 90 -5.20 17.36 1.87
N GLU A 91 -5.94 16.89 2.88
CA GLU A 91 -7.31 16.40 2.72
C GLU A 91 -7.44 15.27 1.68
N ILE A 92 -6.41 14.44 1.54
CA ILE A 92 -6.39 13.25 0.71
C ILE A 92 -6.56 12.04 1.63
N LYS A 93 -7.47 11.12 1.29
CA LYS A 93 -7.65 9.85 2.02
C LYS A 93 -7.14 8.70 1.16
N PRO A 94 -6.04 8.04 1.53
CA PRO A 94 -5.54 6.90 0.78
C PRO A 94 -6.43 5.66 0.92
N LEU A 95 -6.52 4.90 -0.17
CA LEU A 95 -6.98 3.53 -0.22
C LEU A 95 -5.74 2.63 -0.16
N LEU A 96 -5.62 1.81 0.88
CA LEU A 96 -4.47 0.93 1.07
C LEU A 96 -4.72 -0.45 0.45
N VAL A 97 -3.85 -0.86 -0.47
CA VAL A 97 -3.92 -2.17 -1.12
C VAL A 97 -2.91 -3.09 -0.46
N LEU A 98 -3.39 -4.18 0.15
CA LEU A 98 -2.54 -5.11 0.88
C LEU A 98 -1.76 -6.04 -0.05
N PHE A 99 -2.36 -6.43 -1.18
CA PHE A 99 -1.80 -7.42 -2.09
C PHE A 99 -1.97 -6.99 -3.55
N ASP A 100 -1.00 -7.39 -4.35
CA ASP A 100 -1.01 -7.20 -5.80
C ASP A 100 -0.41 -8.43 -6.48
N ASP A 101 -1.22 -9.17 -7.18
CA ASP A 101 -0.92 -10.45 -7.84
C ASP A 101 -0.39 -10.26 -9.28
N CYS A 102 0.10 -9.06 -9.61
CA CYS A 102 0.58 -8.75 -10.96
C CYS A 102 2.11 -8.63 -11.03
N HIS A 103 2.62 -8.73 -12.27
CA HIS A 103 3.99 -8.43 -12.65
C HIS A 103 5.04 -9.43 -12.13
N ARG A 104 6.14 -8.95 -11.52
CA ARG A 104 7.31 -9.79 -11.22
C ARG A 104 7.13 -10.61 -9.96
N PRO A 105 7.07 -11.94 -10.06
CA PRO A 105 6.61 -12.86 -9.01
C PRO A 105 7.63 -13.11 -7.89
N TYR A 106 8.89 -12.64 -8.04
CA TYR A 106 9.95 -12.90 -7.07
C TYR A 106 10.48 -11.60 -6.46
N PRO A 107 9.73 -11.00 -5.53
CA PRO A 107 10.15 -9.77 -4.87
C PRO A 107 11.32 -10.04 -3.91
N LYS A 108 12.19 -9.02 -3.76
CA LYS A 108 13.27 -9.00 -2.76
C LYS A 108 13.42 -7.60 -2.21
N LEU A 109 13.73 -7.49 -0.91
CA LEU A 109 14.17 -6.24 -0.28
C LEU A 109 15.55 -5.82 -0.81
N GLY A 110 15.91 -4.56 -0.53
CA GLY A 110 17.19 -3.96 -0.95
C GLY A 110 17.06 -3.18 -2.25
N GLU A 111 18.17 -3.02 -2.96
CA GLU A 111 18.24 -2.26 -4.20
C GLU A 111 17.25 -2.79 -5.24
N GLN A 112 16.45 -1.89 -5.78
CA GLN A 112 15.46 -2.21 -6.80
C GLN A 112 16.02 -1.98 -8.20
N PRO A 113 15.49 -2.67 -9.23
CA PRO A 113 15.99 -2.54 -10.60
C PRO A 113 15.70 -1.13 -11.14
N LYS A 114 16.56 -0.64 -12.01
CA LYS A 114 16.29 0.60 -12.74
C LYS A 114 15.10 0.43 -13.69
N PRO A 115 14.33 1.49 -13.95
CA PRO A 115 13.22 1.44 -14.89
C PRO A 115 13.72 1.11 -16.32
N VAL A 116 12.94 0.32 -17.03
CA VAL A 116 13.19 0.01 -18.45
C VAL A 116 12.30 0.89 -19.32
N SER A 117 12.92 1.75 -20.11
CA SER A 117 12.19 2.68 -20.99
C SER A 117 11.24 1.92 -21.93
N GLY A 118 10.02 2.42 -22.09
CA GLY A 118 8.99 1.82 -22.95
C GLY A 118 8.34 0.54 -22.39
N VAL A 119 8.72 0.09 -21.20
CA VAL A 119 8.13 -1.08 -20.54
C VAL A 119 7.26 -0.63 -19.38
N HIS A 120 5.95 -0.85 -19.51
CA HIS A 120 5.00 -0.50 -18.43
C HIS A 120 5.31 -1.27 -17.14
N ASN A 121 5.35 -0.54 -16.02
CA ASN A 121 5.61 -1.09 -14.69
C ASN A 121 6.82 -2.03 -14.63
N SER A 122 7.92 -1.64 -15.29
CA SER A 122 9.09 -2.50 -15.52
C SER A 122 9.77 -3.02 -14.24
N GLY A 123 9.58 -2.37 -13.10
CA GLY A 123 10.13 -2.76 -11.79
C GLY A 123 9.10 -3.16 -10.75
N TRP A 124 7.80 -3.15 -11.07
CA TRP A 124 6.74 -3.48 -10.12
C TRP A 124 6.88 -4.91 -9.59
N LYS A 125 6.55 -5.13 -8.32
CA LYS A 125 6.72 -6.42 -7.65
C LYS A 125 5.40 -6.95 -7.13
N GLN A 126 5.19 -8.26 -7.35
CA GLN A 126 4.04 -8.98 -6.80
C GLN A 126 4.12 -9.07 -5.27
N SER A 127 2.98 -8.90 -4.58
CA SER A 127 2.83 -9.11 -3.14
C SER A 127 1.54 -9.90 -2.85
N PRO A 128 1.59 -11.06 -2.19
CA PRO A 128 2.82 -11.79 -1.81
C PRO A 128 3.51 -12.40 -3.02
N GLY A 129 4.80 -12.70 -2.89
CA GLY A 129 5.57 -13.37 -3.95
C GLY A 129 5.06 -14.78 -4.26
N MET A 130 5.36 -15.27 -5.49
CA MET A 130 4.84 -16.55 -6.01
C MET A 130 5.14 -17.75 -5.12
N ALA A 131 6.28 -17.77 -4.43
CA ALA A 131 6.61 -18.87 -3.50
C ALA A 131 5.59 -18.99 -2.37
N ILE A 132 5.09 -17.86 -1.86
CA ILE A 132 4.03 -17.85 -0.82
C ILE A 132 2.69 -18.28 -1.42
N VAL A 133 2.35 -17.77 -2.61
CA VAL A 133 1.12 -18.14 -3.32
C VAL A 133 1.07 -19.66 -3.54
N ASN A 134 2.15 -20.24 -4.05
CA ASN A 134 2.26 -21.69 -4.25
C ASN A 134 2.12 -22.45 -2.92
N GLY A 135 2.80 -21.99 -1.86
CA GLY A 135 2.69 -22.61 -0.54
C GLY A 135 1.27 -22.57 0.05
N ILE A 136 0.49 -21.52 -0.25
CA ILE A 136 -0.93 -21.45 0.13
C ILE A 136 -1.75 -22.48 -0.66
N HIS A 137 -1.53 -22.59 -1.96
CA HIS A 137 -2.21 -23.58 -2.82
C HIS A 137 -1.89 -25.03 -2.42
N GLU A 138 -0.67 -25.28 -1.95
CA GLU A 138 -0.22 -26.59 -1.47
C GLU A 138 -0.60 -26.86 0.01
N GLU A 139 -1.41 -25.99 0.62
CA GLU A 139 -1.88 -26.08 2.00
C GLU A 139 -0.75 -26.16 3.06
N GLN A 140 0.39 -25.58 2.77
CA GLN A 140 1.58 -25.54 3.65
C GLN A 140 1.38 -24.58 4.86
N SER A 141 0.41 -24.86 5.71
CA SER A 141 -0.02 -23.99 6.81
C SER A 141 1.10 -23.66 7.83
N ASN A 142 2.13 -24.49 7.94
CA ASN A 142 3.27 -24.32 8.83
C ASN A 142 4.47 -23.60 8.16
N ASN A 143 4.33 -23.17 6.92
CA ASN A 143 5.35 -22.39 6.23
C ASN A 143 5.53 -21.04 6.92
N LEU A 144 6.77 -20.71 7.31
CA LEU A 144 7.10 -19.47 8.04
C LEU A 144 6.69 -18.20 7.27
N GLU A 145 6.77 -18.23 5.94
CA GLU A 145 6.36 -17.12 5.08
C GLU A 145 4.84 -16.90 5.12
N ILE A 146 4.06 -17.98 5.16
CA ILE A 146 2.60 -17.90 5.30
C ILE A 146 2.23 -17.37 6.69
N ILE A 147 2.96 -17.79 7.73
CA ILE A 147 2.77 -17.26 9.09
C ILE A 147 3.08 -15.75 9.12
N ARG A 148 4.18 -15.33 8.50
CA ARG A 148 4.56 -13.93 8.37
C ARG A 148 3.50 -13.12 7.62
N LEU A 149 2.97 -13.67 6.52
CA LEU A 149 1.89 -13.03 5.75
C LEU A 149 0.61 -12.83 6.58
N LYS A 150 0.19 -13.87 7.32
CA LYS A 150 -0.97 -13.79 8.23
C LYS A 150 -0.74 -12.71 9.29
N LYS A 151 0.46 -12.64 9.85
CA LYS A 151 0.83 -11.62 10.83
C LYS A 151 0.74 -10.22 10.22
N PHE A 152 1.33 -10.00 9.04
CA PHE A 152 1.23 -8.73 8.29
C PHE A 152 -0.22 -8.27 8.16
N VAL A 153 -1.12 -9.11 7.62
CA VAL A 153 -2.54 -8.76 7.44
C VAL A 153 -3.21 -8.42 8.76
N THR A 154 -3.01 -9.27 9.77
CA THR A 154 -3.66 -9.10 11.08
C THR A 154 -3.22 -7.82 11.76
N GLU A 155 -1.92 -7.52 11.75
CA GLU A 155 -1.37 -6.36 12.43
C GLU A 155 -1.67 -5.06 11.69
N ILE A 156 -1.58 -5.02 10.35
CA ILE A 156 -2.01 -3.85 9.57
C ILE A 156 -3.48 -3.52 9.85
N LEU A 157 -4.36 -4.51 9.74
CA LEU A 157 -5.78 -4.29 9.99
C LEU A 157 -6.05 -3.87 11.44
N SER A 158 -5.37 -4.48 12.41
CA SER A 158 -5.56 -4.12 13.82
C SER A 158 -5.09 -2.71 14.13
N ASN A 159 -3.97 -2.29 13.56
CA ASN A 159 -3.36 -0.99 13.83
C ASN A 159 -4.10 0.17 13.15
N PHE A 160 -4.71 -0.08 11.98
CA PHE A 160 -5.24 0.99 11.13
C PHE A 160 -6.75 0.92 10.88
N LYS A 161 -7.48 -0.07 11.38
CA LYS A 161 -8.93 -0.28 11.12
C LYS A 161 -9.84 0.91 11.49
N ASP A 162 -9.44 1.73 12.46
CA ASP A 162 -10.21 2.87 12.95
C ASP A 162 -9.56 4.22 12.56
N ASP A 163 -8.53 4.19 11.73
CA ASP A 163 -7.80 5.39 11.31
C ASP A 163 -8.61 6.22 10.32
N LYS A 164 -9.00 7.42 10.74
CA LYS A 164 -9.84 8.34 9.96
C LYS A 164 -9.11 8.97 8.76
N ARG A 165 -7.78 8.87 8.72
CA ARG A 165 -6.97 9.34 7.58
C ARG A 165 -7.12 8.43 6.36
N ILE A 166 -7.56 7.17 6.54
CA ILE A 166 -7.68 6.15 5.51
C ILE A 166 -9.11 6.12 4.96
N LEU A 167 -9.25 5.99 3.64
CA LEU A 167 -10.53 5.83 2.98
C LEU A 167 -11.07 4.40 3.13
N MET A 168 -10.23 3.40 2.79
CA MET A 168 -10.47 1.97 2.94
C MET A 168 -9.16 1.18 2.73
#